data_844d02decb5849ef5efda7cb555b52f8
#
_entry.id   844d02decb5849ef5efda7cb555b52f8
#
_cell.length_a   1.000
_cell.length_b   1.000
_cell.length_c   1.000
_cell.angle_alpha   90.00
_cell.angle_beta   90.00
_cell.angle_gamma   90.00
#
_symmetry.space_group_name_H-M   'P 1'
#
loop_
_entity.id
_entity.type
_entity.pdbx_description
1 polymer ?
#
loop_
_entity_poly.entity_id
_entity_poly.type
_entity_poly.pdbx_seq_one_letter_code
_entity_poly.pdbx_strand_id
1 'polypeptide(L)'
;MLRWAVAMAAVRRGRRAAVTTIGPLVERSRAALNGIPDIVWRDPYLVGFMLTLITIVARIGCRDLQDDDLSLVQSQAWGAITGMDSDMIGEDALTLSNTHPREFQHGSYSAMMVATRLCGPAVASIGYEPWQVTDVPLETDASDGRNISTSLSPVTGNWSDAFDAYIAGLPLAKCP
;
A
#
# COMPACT_ATOMS: atom_id res chain seq x y z
N MET A 1 7.15 26.53 -18.90
CA MET A 1 7.94 25.33 -19.23
C MET A 1 8.82 24.84 -18.07
N LEU A 2 9.55 25.71 -17.37
CA LEU A 2 10.47 25.31 -16.28
C LEU A 2 9.77 24.53 -15.14
N ARG A 3 8.60 24.99 -14.67
CA ARG A 3 7.85 24.35 -13.58
C ARG A 3 7.44 22.90 -13.92
N TRP A 4 7.00 22.65 -15.14
CA TRP A 4 6.64 21.31 -15.59
C TRP A 4 7.84 20.36 -15.61
N ALA A 5 9.00 20.81 -16.08
CA ALA A 5 10.22 20.00 -16.09
C ALA A 5 10.68 19.64 -14.67
N VAL A 6 10.55 20.59 -13.71
CA VAL A 6 10.86 20.34 -12.29
C VAL A 6 9.90 19.33 -11.67
N ALA A 7 8.60 19.46 -11.91
CA ALA A 7 7.58 18.51 -11.44
C ALA A 7 7.84 17.10 -11.97
N MET A 8 8.10 16.95 -13.27
CA MET A 8 8.42 15.65 -13.87
C MET A 8 9.72 15.04 -13.34
N ALA A 9 10.70 15.87 -12.98
CA ALA A 9 11.92 15.40 -12.34
C ALA A 9 11.65 14.91 -10.90
N ALA A 10 10.76 15.57 -10.16
CA ALA A 10 10.32 15.14 -8.83
C ALA A 10 9.57 13.80 -8.91
N VAL A 11 8.60 13.68 -9.83
CA VAL A 11 7.87 12.42 -10.10
C VAL A 11 8.82 11.26 -10.39
N ARG A 12 9.80 11.46 -11.28
CA ARG A 12 10.79 10.42 -11.61
C ARG A 12 11.62 9.99 -10.39
N ARG A 13 12.04 10.95 -9.55
CA ARG A 13 12.80 10.65 -8.33
C ARG A 13 11.95 9.88 -7.32
N GLY A 14 10.71 10.35 -7.05
CA GLY A 14 9.78 9.68 -6.14
C GLY A 14 9.46 8.25 -6.60
N ARG A 15 9.10 8.09 -7.88
CA ARG A 15 8.88 6.76 -8.48
C ARG A 15 10.11 5.85 -8.34
N ARG A 16 11.30 6.37 -8.68
CA ARG A 16 12.54 5.58 -8.57
C ARG A 16 12.77 5.12 -7.14
N ALA A 17 12.62 6.02 -6.15
CA ALA A 17 12.76 5.68 -4.74
C ALA A 17 11.79 4.55 -4.34
N ALA A 18 10.51 4.65 -4.69
CA ALA A 18 9.52 3.62 -4.41
C ALA A 18 9.89 2.27 -5.05
N VAL A 19 10.17 2.26 -6.36
CA VAL A 19 10.47 1.02 -7.10
C VAL A 19 11.74 0.35 -6.60
N THR A 20 12.80 1.12 -6.32
CA THR A 20 14.07 0.53 -5.86
C THR A 20 14.01 0.02 -4.42
N THR A 21 13.13 0.56 -3.60
CA THR A 21 12.97 0.12 -2.20
C THR A 21 11.97 -1.04 -2.08
N ILE A 22 10.82 -0.93 -2.73
CA ILE A 22 9.70 -1.88 -2.57
C ILE A 22 9.82 -3.06 -3.54
N GLY A 23 10.25 -2.82 -4.77
CA GLY A 23 10.34 -3.86 -5.82
C GLY A 23 11.08 -5.11 -5.38
N PRO A 24 12.30 -5.01 -4.81
CA PRO A 24 13.04 -6.19 -4.33
C PRO A 24 12.31 -6.98 -3.22
N LEU A 25 11.49 -6.30 -2.40
CA LEU A 25 10.70 -6.95 -1.35
C LEU A 25 9.58 -7.77 -1.99
N VAL A 26 8.85 -7.19 -2.94
CA VAL A 26 7.78 -7.88 -3.68
C VAL A 26 8.33 -9.06 -4.49
N GLU A 27 9.46 -8.90 -5.16
CA GLU A 27 10.08 -10.01 -5.92
C GLU A 27 10.51 -11.16 -5.01
N ARG A 28 11.04 -10.86 -3.83
CA ARG A 28 11.34 -11.87 -2.83
C ARG A 28 10.08 -12.60 -2.35
N SER A 29 8.98 -11.86 -2.12
CA SER A 29 7.69 -12.42 -1.76
C SER A 29 7.12 -13.30 -2.87
N ARG A 30 7.23 -12.88 -4.14
CA ARG A 30 6.83 -13.71 -5.29
C ARG A 30 7.58 -15.03 -5.32
N ALA A 31 8.88 -15.01 -5.08
CA ALA A 31 9.69 -16.23 -5.02
C ALA A 31 9.29 -17.12 -3.82
N ALA A 32 9.06 -16.53 -2.64
CA ALA A 32 8.69 -17.27 -1.43
C ALA A 32 7.29 -17.89 -1.49
N LEU A 33 6.34 -17.20 -2.14
CA LEU A 33 4.94 -17.61 -2.26
C LEU A 33 4.65 -18.41 -3.55
N ASN A 34 5.67 -18.71 -4.34
CA ASN A 34 5.54 -19.38 -5.63
C ASN A 34 4.63 -18.61 -6.62
N GLY A 35 4.71 -17.29 -6.59
CA GLY A 35 3.90 -16.35 -7.38
C GLY A 35 2.89 -15.59 -6.51
N ILE A 36 2.42 -14.45 -7.03
CA ILE A 36 1.34 -13.66 -6.45
C ILE A 36 0.30 -13.50 -7.55
N PRO A 37 -0.89 -14.13 -7.42
CA PRO A 37 -1.95 -14.02 -8.42
C PRO A 37 -2.45 -12.57 -8.59
N ASP A 38 -2.84 -12.19 -9.81
CA ASP A 38 -3.27 -10.83 -10.13
C ASP A 38 -4.46 -10.35 -9.28
N ILE A 39 -5.37 -11.27 -8.91
CA ILE A 39 -6.53 -10.95 -8.07
C ILE A 39 -6.14 -10.41 -6.70
N VAL A 40 -4.99 -10.81 -6.17
CA VAL A 40 -4.45 -10.36 -4.88
C VAL A 40 -4.19 -8.85 -4.87
N TRP A 41 -3.77 -8.29 -6.00
CA TRP A 41 -3.51 -6.87 -6.14
C TRP A 41 -4.78 -5.99 -6.13
N ARG A 42 -5.97 -6.60 -6.10
CA ARG A 42 -7.26 -5.90 -5.95
C ARG A 42 -7.83 -6.01 -4.54
N ASP A 43 -7.12 -6.67 -3.64
CA ASP A 43 -7.53 -6.79 -2.25
C ASP A 43 -7.44 -5.42 -1.54
N PRO A 44 -8.49 -4.98 -0.81
CA PRO A 44 -8.52 -3.66 -0.18
C PRO A 44 -7.36 -3.40 0.77
N TYR A 45 -6.96 -4.41 1.55
CA TYR A 45 -5.82 -4.28 2.46
C TYR A 45 -4.53 -4.07 1.68
N LEU A 46 -4.29 -4.85 0.62
CA LEU A 46 -3.05 -4.76 -0.16
C LEU A 46 -2.97 -3.47 -0.98
N VAL A 47 -4.09 -2.99 -1.50
CA VAL A 47 -4.15 -1.68 -2.18
C VAL A 47 -3.81 -0.57 -1.18
N GLY A 48 -4.44 -0.55 0.00
CA GLY A 48 -4.14 0.41 1.07
C GLY A 48 -2.69 0.33 1.53
N PHE A 49 -2.17 -0.88 1.72
CA PHE A 49 -0.78 -1.13 2.12
C PHE A 49 0.22 -0.60 1.08
N MET A 50 0.08 -1.01 -0.16
CA MET A 50 1.04 -0.67 -1.21
C MET A 50 1.02 0.82 -1.56
N LEU A 51 -0.16 1.44 -1.69
CA LEU A 51 -0.25 2.87 -2.02
C LEU A 51 0.32 3.74 -0.90
N THR A 52 0.05 3.39 0.36
CA THR A 52 0.63 4.09 1.50
C THR A 52 2.14 3.94 1.54
N LEU A 53 2.65 2.73 1.35
CA LEU A 53 4.10 2.50 1.35
C LEU A 53 4.80 3.23 0.20
N ILE A 54 4.24 3.19 -1.02
CA ILE A 54 4.73 3.95 -2.18
C ILE A 54 4.79 5.45 -1.84
N THR A 55 3.72 5.99 -1.26
CA THR A 55 3.63 7.40 -0.86
C THR A 55 4.74 7.79 0.10
N ILE A 56 4.91 7.05 1.18
CA ILE A 56 5.91 7.33 2.21
C ILE A 56 7.32 7.28 1.61
N VAL A 57 7.66 6.21 0.90
CA VAL A 57 8.98 6.03 0.31
C VAL A 57 9.27 7.08 -0.76
N ALA A 58 8.27 7.43 -1.58
CA ALA A 58 8.42 8.47 -2.60
C ALA A 58 8.69 9.85 -1.98
N ARG A 59 7.98 10.23 -0.91
CA ARG A 59 8.18 11.50 -0.20
C ARG A 59 9.53 11.55 0.53
N ILE A 60 9.99 10.45 1.09
CA ILE A 60 11.33 10.36 1.67
C ILE A 60 12.41 10.54 0.58
N GLY A 61 12.23 9.90 -0.56
CA GLY A 61 13.15 9.96 -1.69
C GLY A 61 13.11 11.31 -2.46
N CYS A 62 12.03 12.06 -2.33
CA CYS A 62 11.84 13.36 -2.97
C CYS A 62 10.97 14.27 -2.10
N ARG A 63 11.61 15.09 -1.25
CA ARG A 63 10.92 16.01 -0.33
C ARG A 63 10.13 17.12 -1.05
N ASP A 64 10.50 17.44 -2.29
CA ASP A 64 9.84 18.47 -3.11
C ASP A 64 8.63 17.94 -3.87
N LEU A 65 8.24 16.67 -3.66
CA LEU A 65 7.10 16.05 -4.31
C LEU A 65 5.80 16.70 -3.82
N GLN A 66 5.07 17.31 -4.76
CA GLN A 66 3.79 17.95 -4.47
C GLN A 66 2.66 16.90 -4.45
N ASP A 67 1.56 17.22 -3.77
CA ASP A 67 0.41 16.31 -3.66
C ASP A 67 -0.21 16.01 -5.02
N ASP A 68 -0.29 17.01 -5.91
CA ASP A 68 -0.80 16.85 -7.27
C ASP A 68 0.02 15.86 -8.12
N ASP A 69 1.35 15.76 -7.84
CA ASP A 69 2.24 14.84 -8.54
C ASP A 69 2.23 13.42 -7.96
N LEU A 70 1.69 13.27 -6.74
CA LEU A 70 1.75 12.01 -6.00
C LEU A 70 0.94 10.90 -6.66
N SER A 71 -0.23 11.22 -7.19
CA SER A 71 -1.08 10.26 -7.91
C SER A 71 -0.35 9.63 -9.10
N LEU A 72 0.42 10.44 -9.82
CA LEU A 72 1.22 9.97 -10.95
C LEU A 72 2.38 9.06 -10.49
N VAL A 73 3.01 9.40 -9.34
CA VAL A 73 4.04 8.54 -8.74
C VAL A 73 3.44 7.22 -8.30
N GLN A 74 2.28 7.23 -7.63
CA GLN A 74 1.58 6.03 -7.18
C GLN A 74 1.24 5.11 -8.35
N SER A 75 0.60 5.64 -9.39
CA SER A 75 0.23 4.88 -10.59
C SER A 75 1.46 4.26 -11.25
N GLN A 76 2.49 5.05 -11.56
CA GLN A 76 3.68 4.56 -12.23
C GLN A 76 4.52 3.59 -11.40
N ALA A 77 4.59 3.79 -10.08
CA ALA A 77 5.31 2.88 -9.18
C ALA A 77 4.52 1.58 -8.99
N TRP A 78 3.20 1.67 -8.85
CA TRP A 78 2.31 0.51 -8.77
C TRP A 78 2.53 -0.43 -9.97
N GLY A 79 2.37 0.07 -11.20
CA GLY A 79 2.56 -0.74 -12.40
C GLY A 79 3.96 -1.36 -12.49
N ALA A 80 5.01 -0.60 -12.11
CA ALA A 80 6.38 -1.09 -12.15
C ALA A 80 6.68 -2.17 -11.09
N ILE A 81 5.99 -2.15 -9.94
CA ILE A 81 6.22 -3.09 -8.83
C ILE A 81 5.34 -4.34 -8.98
N THR A 82 4.07 -4.14 -9.31
CA THR A 82 3.09 -5.24 -9.36
C THR A 82 3.04 -5.93 -10.72
N GLY A 83 3.38 -5.22 -11.79
CA GLY A 83 3.16 -5.65 -13.17
C GLY A 83 1.72 -5.47 -13.66
N MET A 84 0.83 -4.93 -12.80
CA MET A 84 -0.57 -4.68 -13.14
C MET A 84 -0.72 -3.37 -13.91
N ASP A 85 -1.75 -3.29 -14.73
CA ASP A 85 -2.18 -2.01 -15.30
C ASP A 85 -2.51 -1.02 -14.19
N SER A 86 -1.99 0.18 -14.30
CA SER A 86 -2.05 1.20 -13.26
C SER A 86 -2.97 2.38 -13.60
N ASP A 87 -3.57 2.38 -14.78
CA ASP A 87 -4.35 3.55 -15.24
C ASP A 87 -5.54 3.84 -14.33
N MET A 88 -6.14 2.81 -13.76
CA MET A 88 -7.32 2.92 -12.89
C MET A 88 -7.01 2.83 -11.40
N ILE A 89 -5.74 2.69 -11.00
CA ILE A 89 -5.42 2.43 -9.57
C ILE A 89 -5.93 3.53 -8.63
N GLY A 90 -6.00 4.77 -9.07
CA GLY A 90 -6.52 5.87 -8.26
C GLY A 90 -8.03 5.75 -8.02
N GLU A 91 -8.81 5.35 -9.04
CA GLU A 91 -10.26 5.13 -8.94
C GLU A 91 -10.55 3.87 -8.14
N ASP A 92 -9.79 2.79 -8.37
CA ASP A 92 -9.89 1.55 -7.61
C ASP A 92 -9.61 1.80 -6.12
N ALA A 93 -8.56 2.55 -5.80
CA ALA A 93 -8.20 2.90 -4.43
C ALA A 93 -9.30 3.74 -3.75
N LEU A 94 -9.86 4.73 -4.44
CA LEU A 94 -10.97 5.53 -3.92
C LEU A 94 -12.20 4.67 -3.67
N THR A 95 -12.54 3.79 -4.60
CA THR A 95 -13.67 2.87 -4.47
C THR A 95 -13.46 1.94 -3.29
N LEU A 96 -12.28 1.30 -3.17
CA LEU A 96 -11.97 0.36 -2.09
C LEU A 96 -11.91 1.05 -0.73
N SER A 97 -11.38 2.27 -0.65
CA SER A 97 -11.36 3.04 0.61
C SER A 97 -12.76 3.40 1.11
N ASN A 98 -13.74 3.53 0.20
CA ASN A 98 -15.13 3.83 0.55
C ASN A 98 -15.95 2.57 0.85
N THR A 99 -15.72 1.48 0.10
CA THR A 99 -16.50 0.23 0.22
C THR A 99 -15.95 -0.73 1.27
N HIS A 100 -14.64 -0.69 1.49
CA HIS A 100 -13.92 -1.54 2.45
C HIS A 100 -12.98 -0.70 3.34
N PRO A 101 -13.50 0.31 4.06
CA PRO A 101 -12.66 1.28 4.77
C PRO A 101 -11.79 0.63 5.85
N ARG A 102 -12.28 -0.37 6.54
CA ARG A 102 -11.54 -1.04 7.63
C ARG A 102 -10.31 -1.78 7.10
N GLU A 103 -10.48 -2.59 6.07
CA GLU A 103 -9.41 -3.36 5.45
C GLU A 103 -8.38 -2.44 4.82
N PHE A 104 -8.82 -1.43 4.07
CA PHE A 104 -7.97 -0.44 3.44
C PHE A 104 -7.14 0.35 4.47
N GLN A 105 -7.77 0.83 5.54
CA GLN A 105 -7.09 1.55 6.62
C GLN A 105 -6.11 0.66 7.38
N HIS A 106 -6.47 -0.61 7.62
CA HIS A 106 -5.57 -1.57 8.26
C HIS A 106 -4.31 -1.81 7.41
N GLY A 107 -4.48 -1.95 6.08
CA GLY A 107 -3.36 -2.03 5.15
C GLY A 107 -2.47 -0.77 5.21
N SER A 108 -3.08 0.40 5.18
CA SER A 108 -2.36 1.67 5.28
C SER A 108 -1.57 1.81 6.58
N TYR A 109 -2.16 1.41 7.71
CA TYR A 109 -1.49 1.42 9.00
C TYR A 109 -0.31 0.44 9.05
N SER A 110 -0.50 -0.78 8.53
CA SER A 110 0.55 -1.78 8.43
C SER A 110 1.73 -1.29 7.58
N ALA A 111 1.43 -0.61 6.47
CA ALA A 111 2.44 0.00 5.60
C ALA A 111 3.27 1.06 6.32
N MET A 112 2.62 1.90 7.15
CA MET A 112 3.33 2.90 7.95
C MET A 112 4.29 2.26 8.94
N MET A 113 3.88 1.18 9.61
CA MET A 113 4.75 0.44 10.53
C MET A 113 5.95 -0.19 9.81
N VAL A 114 5.72 -0.78 8.64
CA VAL A 114 6.79 -1.31 7.78
C VAL A 114 7.72 -0.20 7.30
N ALA A 115 7.18 0.94 6.84
CA ALA A 115 7.97 2.08 6.41
C ALA A 115 8.84 2.63 7.54
N THR A 116 8.30 2.73 8.76
CA THR A 116 9.06 3.15 9.95
C THR A 116 10.25 2.23 10.20
N ARG A 117 10.09 0.94 10.01
CA ARG A 117 11.17 -0.02 10.16
C ARG A 117 12.20 0.03 9.03
N LEU A 118 11.74 0.23 7.79
CA LEU A 118 12.62 0.30 6.60
C LEU A 118 13.40 1.62 6.52
N CYS A 119 12.74 2.72 6.82
CA CYS A 119 13.26 4.08 6.60
C CYS A 119 13.63 4.81 7.90
N GLY A 120 13.32 4.23 9.06
CA GLY A 120 13.66 4.79 10.37
C GLY A 120 13.08 6.17 10.62
N PRO A 121 13.85 7.08 11.25
CA PRO A 121 13.38 8.41 11.60
C PRO A 121 12.95 9.30 10.42
N ALA A 122 13.34 8.94 9.18
CA ALA A 122 12.94 9.69 7.99
C ALA A 122 11.42 9.72 7.79
N VAL A 123 10.69 8.71 8.28
CA VAL A 123 9.22 8.68 8.22
C VAL A 123 8.61 9.83 9.01
N ALA A 124 9.13 10.11 10.21
CA ALA A 124 8.63 11.22 11.03
C ALA A 124 8.85 12.59 10.38
N SER A 125 9.88 12.74 9.52
CA SER A 125 10.23 14.00 8.88
C SER A 125 9.31 14.42 7.73
N ILE A 126 8.48 13.52 7.22
CA ILE A 126 7.58 13.81 6.08
C ILE A 126 6.19 14.32 6.52
N GLY A 127 5.93 14.41 7.83
CA GLY A 127 4.63 14.89 8.35
C GLY A 127 3.45 14.03 7.90
N TYR A 128 3.69 12.78 7.51
CA TYR A 128 2.62 11.86 7.13
C TYR A 128 1.88 11.45 8.39
N GLU A 129 0.72 12.06 8.60
CA GLU A 129 -0.23 11.56 9.59
C GLU A 129 -0.97 10.38 8.97
N PRO A 130 -0.91 9.18 9.57
CA PRO A 130 -1.77 8.09 9.13
C PRO A 130 -3.20 8.59 9.25
N TRP A 131 -4.05 8.18 8.31
CA TRP A 131 -5.49 8.40 8.41
C TRP A 131 -5.89 8.08 9.84
N GLN A 132 -6.31 9.12 10.57
CA GLN A 132 -6.78 8.92 11.94
C GLN A 132 -7.89 7.88 11.83
N VAL A 133 -7.66 6.74 12.45
CA VAL A 133 -8.75 5.82 12.77
C VAL A 133 -9.62 6.61 13.72
N THR A 134 -10.51 7.44 13.16
CA THR A 134 -11.63 7.94 13.94
C THR A 134 -12.30 6.68 14.43
N ASP A 135 -12.42 6.54 15.75
CA ASP A 135 -13.17 5.49 16.41
C ASP A 135 -14.49 5.29 15.65
N VAL A 136 -14.45 4.44 14.63
CA VAL A 136 -15.68 3.91 14.05
C VAL A 136 -16.22 3.02 15.17
N PRO A 137 -17.34 3.40 15.82
CA PRO A 137 -17.91 2.59 16.88
C PRO A 137 -17.97 1.15 16.34
N LEU A 138 -17.57 0.20 17.16
CA LEU A 138 -17.79 -1.21 16.90
C LEU A 138 -19.31 -1.44 16.96
N GLU A 139 -20.01 -0.98 15.92
CA GLU A 139 -21.38 -1.45 15.72
C GLU A 139 -21.24 -2.91 15.34
N THR A 140 -21.49 -3.75 16.32
CA THR A 140 -21.71 -5.16 16.19
C THR A 140 -22.98 -5.34 15.37
N ASP A 141 -22.83 -5.29 14.04
CA ASP A 141 -23.88 -5.73 13.13
C ASP A 141 -23.95 -7.27 13.20
N ALA A 142 -24.78 -7.72 14.14
CA ALA A 142 -25.02 -9.13 14.47
C ALA A 142 -25.91 -9.84 13.44
N SER A 143 -25.94 -9.40 12.18
CA SER A 143 -26.92 -9.93 11.21
C SER A 143 -26.35 -10.61 9.97
N ASP A 144 -25.05 -10.72 9.79
CA ASP A 144 -24.55 -11.54 8.67
C ASP A 144 -23.57 -12.60 9.19
N GLY A 145 -24.06 -13.85 9.21
CA GLY A 145 -23.41 -15.03 9.79
C GLY A 145 -22.14 -15.50 9.05
N ARG A 146 -21.36 -14.59 8.51
CA ARG A 146 -20.00 -14.86 8.04
C ARG A 146 -19.02 -14.47 9.12
N ASN A 147 -18.77 -15.44 9.99
CA ASN A 147 -17.68 -15.38 10.95
C ASN A 147 -16.33 -15.41 10.18
N ILE A 148 -15.98 -14.31 9.51
CA ILE A 148 -14.60 -14.04 9.13
C ILE A 148 -13.98 -13.44 10.39
N SER A 149 -13.64 -14.31 11.34
CA SER A 149 -12.65 -13.98 12.37
C SER A 149 -11.30 -13.84 11.68
N THR A 150 -11.14 -12.78 10.90
CA THR A 150 -9.81 -12.28 10.62
C THR A 150 -9.35 -11.65 11.92
N SER A 151 -8.77 -12.48 12.80
CA SER A 151 -8.04 -11.99 13.95
C SER A 151 -6.96 -11.07 13.37
N LEU A 152 -7.18 -9.76 13.52
CA LEU A 152 -6.21 -8.74 13.13
C LEU A 152 -4.94 -9.07 13.92
N SER A 153 -4.01 -9.77 13.26
CA SER A 153 -2.71 -10.10 13.86
C SER A 153 -2.04 -8.79 14.29
N PRO A 154 -1.35 -8.78 15.45
CA PRO A 154 -0.69 -7.56 15.90
C PRO A 154 0.23 -7.06 14.79
N VAL A 155 0.09 -5.78 14.44
CA VAL A 155 0.88 -5.16 13.38
C VAL A 155 2.35 -5.12 13.81
N THR A 156 3.16 -5.99 13.23
CA THR A 156 4.53 -6.22 13.67
C THR A 156 5.57 -5.31 13.00
N GLY A 157 5.18 -4.50 12.04
CA GLY A 157 6.09 -3.65 11.26
C GLY A 157 7.12 -4.43 10.43
N ASN A 158 6.98 -5.76 10.34
CA ASN A 158 7.82 -6.61 9.51
C ASN A 158 7.12 -6.88 8.17
N TRP A 159 7.87 -6.79 7.07
CA TRP A 159 7.35 -7.06 5.73
C TRP A 159 6.71 -8.44 5.62
N SER A 160 7.39 -9.48 6.08
CA SER A 160 6.88 -10.85 5.97
C SER A 160 5.57 -11.05 6.73
N ASP A 161 5.40 -10.40 7.89
CA ASP A 161 4.16 -10.53 8.65
C ASP A 161 3.02 -9.70 8.04
N ALA A 162 3.34 -8.49 7.57
CA ALA A 162 2.34 -7.58 7.03
C ALA A 162 1.95 -7.91 5.58
N PHE A 163 2.83 -8.49 4.80
CA PHE A 163 2.64 -8.75 3.38
C PHE A 163 2.54 -10.26 3.08
N ASP A 164 3.60 -11.03 3.36
CA ASP A 164 3.65 -12.45 2.96
C ASP A 164 2.62 -13.29 3.71
N ALA A 165 2.52 -13.12 5.04
CA ALA A 165 1.57 -13.87 5.85
C ALA A 165 0.12 -13.49 5.53
N TYR A 166 -0.13 -12.20 5.22
CA TYR A 166 -1.45 -11.77 4.78
C TYR A 166 -1.86 -12.48 3.48
N ILE A 167 -1.00 -12.44 2.45
CA ILE A 167 -1.28 -13.11 1.16
C ILE A 167 -1.48 -14.61 1.34
N ALA A 168 -0.63 -15.26 2.15
CA ALA A 168 -0.74 -16.69 2.42
C ALA A 168 -2.05 -17.06 3.15
N GLY A 169 -2.63 -16.13 3.92
CA GLY A 169 -3.90 -16.30 4.63
C GLY A 169 -5.15 -16.00 3.79
N LEU A 170 -4.99 -15.37 2.62
CA LEU A 170 -6.13 -15.09 1.76
C LEU A 170 -6.77 -16.40 1.29
N PRO A 171 -8.13 -16.50 1.31
CA PRO A 171 -8.85 -17.61 0.73
C PRO A 171 -8.79 -17.51 -0.81
N LEU A 172 -7.59 -17.64 -1.36
CA LEU A 172 -7.40 -17.74 -2.79
C LEU A 172 -8.10 -19.05 -3.17
N ALA A 173 -9.31 -18.93 -3.71
CA ALA A 173 -10.00 -20.06 -4.28
C ALA A 173 -8.95 -20.81 -5.11
N LYS A 174 -8.71 -22.09 -4.75
CA LYS A 174 -7.82 -22.96 -5.50
C LYS A 174 -8.33 -22.91 -6.93
N CYS A 175 -7.73 -22.03 -7.74
CA CYS A 175 -7.95 -22.09 -9.18
C CYS A 175 -7.46 -23.45 -9.64
N PRO A 176 -8.35 -24.21 -10.33
CA PRO A 176 -8.00 -25.51 -10.87
C PRO A 176 -6.87 -25.44 -11.89
#